data_2aa6c3049d74f6a12c027e37fccf6d1c
#
_entry.id   2aa6c3049d74f6a12c027e37fccf6d1c
#
_cell.length_a   1.000
_cell.length_b   1.000
_cell.length_c   1.000
_cell.angle_alpha   90.00
_cell.angle_beta   90.00
_cell.angle_gamma   90.00
#
_symmetry.space_group_name_H-M   'P 1'
#
loop_
_entity.id
_entity.type
_entity.pdbx_description
1 polymer ?
#
loop_
_entity_poly.entity_id
_entity_poly.type
_entity_poly.pdbx_seq_one_letter_code
_entity_poly.pdbx_strand_id
1 'polypeptide(L)'
;MNKRYLLPLLLLALPVFAADEEGDATRIVRDAINHWRGLSSYTVMTMVIHRPDWERTMTMEAWTKGDKQALVRVIEPKKDRGNGTLNDENSMWTFSPKINRVIKVPSSMMGQSWMGSDFSNKDIARADDIIHEYDHTVISATVEDGISIYKIESIPHEDAAVVWGREELTIRDDHVVLEHAFYDQDGELVKTLKSLEIAEMGGRTIAQRQRMIKTDEPNEWTEISVDEVDYEKELKDSLFTLSNLRNPRD
;
A
#
# COMPACT_ATOMS: atom_id res chain seq x y z
N MET A 1 74.31 12.10 11.33
CA MET A 1 73.43 11.96 10.10
C MET A 1 72.08 11.43 10.54
N ASN A 2 71.13 12.33 10.81
CA ASN A 2 69.77 11.95 11.24
C ASN A 2 68.82 11.90 10.03
N LYS A 3 68.40 10.72 9.66
CA LYS A 3 67.37 10.53 8.63
C LYS A 3 66.01 10.71 9.28
N ARG A 4 65.32 11.80 8.95
CA ARG A 4 63.89 12.01 9.25
C ARG A 4 63.06 11.24 8.22
N TYR A 5 62.30 10.23 8.67
CA TYR A 5 61.29 9.59 7.87
C TYR A 5 60.01 10.44 7.93
N LEU A 6 59.60 11.01 6.79
CA LEU A 6 58.27 11.59 6.61
C LEU A 6 57.27 10.43 6.39
N LEU A 7 56.32 10.32 7.30
CA LEU A 7 55.15 9.41 7.13
C LEU A 7 54.11 10.14 6.27
N PRO A 8 53.64 9.57 5.17
CA PRO A 8 52.56 10.19 4.42
C PRO A 8 51.26 10.04 5.20
N LEU A 9 50.59 11.16 5.47
CA LEU A 9 49.25 11.23 6.04
C LEU A 9 48.25 10.81 4.95
N LEU A 10 47.74 9.60 5.06
CA LEU A 10 46.65 9.08 4.18
C LEU A 10 45.35 9.74 4.60
N LEU A 11 44.93 10.79 3.87
CA LEU A 11 43.58 11.35 4.02
C LEU A 11 42.61 10.32 3.44
N LEU A 12 41.93 9.58 4.31
CA LEU A 12 40.71 8.85 3.92
C LEU A 12 39.62 9.88 3.62
N ALA A 13 39.35 10.09 2.34
CA ALA A 13 38.17 10.80 1.92
C ALA A 13 36.96 9.89 2.23
N LEU A 14 36.23 10.22 3.28
CA LEU A 14 34.89 9.67 3.49
C LEU A 14 34.01 10.20 2.36
N PRO A 15 33.20 9.35 1.70
CA PRO A 15 32.24 9.82 0.73
C PRO A 15 31.25 10.75 1.47
N VAL A 16 31.22 12.00 1.07
CA VAL A 16 30.18 12.96 1.46
C VAL A 16 28.93 12.53 0.68
N PHE A 17 28.08 11.73 1.29
CA PHE A 17 26.68 11.62 0.88
C PHE A 17 25.98 12.88 1.40
N ALA A 18 26.02 13.93 0.63
CA ALA A 18 25.21 15.11 0.83
C ALA A 18 24.71 15.53 -0.55
N ALA A 19 23.53 15.07 -0.90
CA ALA A 19 22.66 15.72 -1.88
C ALA A 19 21.30 15.03 -1.88
N ASP A 20 20.25 15.75 -1.52
CA ASP A 20 18.84 15.48 -1.81
C ASP A 20 18.25 14.16 -1.23
N GLU A 21 18.57 13.82 0.02
CA GLU A 21 18.03 12.62 0.69
C GLU A 21 16.49 12.63 0.74
N GLU A 22 15.88 13.80 0.88
CA GLU A 22 14.41 13.96 0.92
C GLU A 22 13.76 13.72 -0.46
N GLY A 23 14.31 14.29 -1.52
CA GLY A 23 13.84 14.08 -2.90
C GLY A 23 13.98 12.62 -3.36
N ASP A 24 15.05 11.95 -2.93
CA ASP A 24 15.26 10.53 -3.20
C ASP A 24 14.30 9.64 -2.41
N ALA A 25 14.01 9.92 -1.14
CA ALA A 25 13.06 9.18 -0.32
C ALA A 25 11.63 9.28 -0.87
N THR A 26 11.18 10.48 -1.23
CA THR A 26 9.86 10.71 -1.86
C THR A 26 9.74 9.97 -3.19
N ARG A 27 10.81 9.93 -3.98
CA ARG A 27 10.83 9.18 -5.24
C ARG A 27 10.72 7.69 -5.00
N ILE A 28 11.48 7.12 -4.05
CA ILE A 28 11.42 5.68 -3.72
C ILE A 28 10.01 5.28 -3.28
N VAL A 29 9.37 6.05 -2.39
CA VAL A 29 7.99 5.80 -1.94
C VAL A 29 7.01 5.85 -3.11
N ARG A 30 7.06 6.91 -3.92
CA ARG A 30 6.20 7.07 -5.10
C ARG A 30 6.36 5.92 -6.08
N ASP A 31 7.59 5.55 -6.39
CA ASP A 31 7.89 4.48 -7.33
C ASP A 31 7.38 3.14 -6.82
N ALA A 32 7.50 2.85 -5.52
CA ALA A 32 6.98 1.64 -4.89
C ALA A 32 5.45 1.56 -4.92
N ILE A 33 4.76 2.65 -4.59
CA ILE A 33 3.29 2.70 -4.64
C ILE A 33 2.79 2.53 -6.08
N ASN A 34 3.41 3.24 -7.05
CA ASN A 34 3.06 3.15 -8.46
C ASN A 34 3.41 1.78 -9.06
N HIS A 35 4.48 1.14 -8.59
CA HIS A 35 4.88 -0.20 -9.02
C HIS A 35 3.83 -1.24 -8.64
N TRP A 36 3.38 -1.22 -7.40
CA TRP A 36 2.34 -2.10 -6.89
C TRP A 36 0.99 -1.88 -7.58
N ARG A 37 0.55 -0.62 -7.65
CA ARG A 37 -0.78 -0.26 -8.13
C ARG A 37 -0.88 -0.32 -9.67
N GLY A 38 0.18 0.09 -10.37
CA GLY A 38 0.13 0.40 -11.80
C GLY A 38 -0.64 1.70 -12.09
N LEU A 39 -0.38 2.33 -13.22
CA LEU A 39 -1.14 3.50 -13.67
C LEU A 39 -2.54 3.12 -14.16
N SER A 40 -2.68 1.90 -14.65
CA SER A 40 -3.96 1.28 -15.03
C SER A 40 -3.80 -0.23 -14.90
N SER A 41 -4.61 -0.87 -14.08
CA SER A 41 -4.48 -2.31 -13.84
C SER A 41 -5.82 -3.01 -13.66
N TYR A 42 -5.83 -4.30 -13.99
CA TYR A 42 -6.84 -5.26 -13.59
C TYR A 42 -6.18 -6.33 -12.73
N THR A 43 -6.82 -6.68 -11.62
CA THR A 43 -6.28 -7.65 -10.67
C THR A 43 -7.39 -8.57 -10.20
N VAL A 44 -7.12 -9.88 -10.13
CA VAL A 44 -7.90 -10.83 -9.34
C VAL A 44 -7.13 -11.09 -8.06
N MET A 45 -7.79 -10.97 -6.92
CA MET A 45 -7.17 -11.18 -5.61
C MET A 45 -8.07 -11.96 -4.68
N THR A 46 -7.43 -12.75 -3.82
CA THR A 46 -8.10 -13.45 -2.72
C THR A 46 -7.76 -12.79 -1.39
N MET A 47 -8.79 -12.44 -0.62
CA MET A 47 -8.67 -11.91 0.73
C MET A 47 -9.14 -12.94 1.73
N VAL A 48 -8.29 -13.25 2.73
CA VAL A 48 -8.61 -14.13 3.87
C VAL A 48 -8.60 -13.28 5.13
N ILE A 49 -9.72 -13.25 5.84
CA ILE A 49 -9.86 -12.63 7.16
C ILE A 49 -9.87 -13.74 8.18
N HIS A 50 -8.82 -13.78 9.01
CA HIS A 50 -8.68 -14.77 10.08
C HIS A 50 -9.01 -14.13 11.43
N ARG A 51 -9.80 -14.86 12.21
CA ARG A 51 -10.14 -14.53 13.60
C ARG A 51 -10.06 -15.83 14.43
N PRO A 52 -9.87 -15.79 15.74
CA PRO A 52 -9.72 -17.00 16.56
C PRO A 52 -10.82 -18.04 16.37
N ASP A 53 -12.06 -17.58 16.15
CA ASP A 53 -13.24 -18.45 16.09
C ASP A 53 -13.80 -18.67 14.67
N TRP A 54 -13.32 -17.93 13.67
CA TRP A 54 -13.83 -18.01 12.29
C TRP A 54 -12.82 -17.51 11.26
N GLU A 55 -13.05 -17.92 10.05
CA GLU A 55 -12.32 -17.45 8.87
C GLU A 55 -13.30 -17.12 7.74
N ARG A 56 -12.98 -16.09 6.97
CA ARG A 56 -13.76 -15.70 5.79
C ARG A 56 -12.82 -15.43 4.63
N THR A 57 -13.08 -16.14 3.53
CA THR A 57 -12.36 -15.96 2.27
C THR A 57 -13.26 -15.30 1.25
N MET A 58 -12.73 -14.33 0.52
CA MET A 58 -13.39 -13.64 -0.59
C MET A 58 -12.43 -13.52 -1.76
N THR A 59 -12.90 -13.82 -2.97
CA THR A 59 -12.18 -13.49 -4.20
C THR A 59 -12.81 -12.27 -4.83
N MET A 60 -11.99 -11.36 -5.29
CA MET A 60 -12.39 -10.05 -5.79
C MET A 60 -11.69 -9.73 -7.11
N GLU A 61 -12.38 -9.01 -7.96
CA GLU A 61 -11.79 -8.28 -9.08
C GLU A 61 -11.57 -6.84 -8.68
N ALA A 62 -10.45 -6.27 -9.08
CA ALA A 62 -10.13 -4.86 -8.87
C ALA A 62 -9.63 -4.22 -10.16
N TRP A 63 -10.03 -2.99 -10.38
CA TRP A 63 -9.57 -2.14 -11.49
C TRP A 63 -9.08 -0.83 -10.90
N THR A 64 -7.91 -0.38 -11.32
CA THR A 64 -7.37 0.93 -10.91
C THR A 64 -7.02 1.75 -12.15
N LYS A 65 -7.22 3.06 -12.08
CA LYS A 65 -6.87 4.00 -13.14
C LYS A 65 -6.38 5.31 -12.54
N GLY A 66 -5.12 5.65 -12.83
CA GLY A 66 -4.44 6.78 -12.20
C GLY A 66 -4.40 6.63 -10.68
N ASP A 67 -4.28 7.75 -9.98
CA ASP A 67 -4.11 7.75 -8.53
C ASP A 67 -5.45 7.63 -7.78
N LYS A 68 -6.56 8.06 -8.40
CA LYS A 68 -7.81 8.35 -7.70
C LYS A 68 -8.99 7.47 -8.05
N GLN A 69 -8.86 6.62 -9.08
CA GLN A 69 -9.97 5.77 -9.49
C GLN A 69 -9.67 4.30 -9.21
N ALA A 70 -10.55 3.66 -8.45
CA ALA A 70 -10.50 2.23 -8.20
C ALA A 70 -11.90 1.65 -8.04
N LEU A 71 -12.12 0.48 -8.63
CA LEU A 71 -13.33 -0.32 -8.45
C LEU A 71 -12.92 -1.70 -7.95
N VAL A 72 -13.50 -2.15 -6.85
CA VAL A 72 -13.35 -3.52 -6.35
C VAL A 72 -14.72 -4.19 -6.33
N ARG A 73 -14.79 -5.44 -6.76
CA ARG A 73 -16.03 -6.23 -6.76
C ARG A 73 -15.78 -7.65 -6.28
N VAL A 74 -16.56 -8.10 -5.31
CA VAL A 74 -16.53 -9.47 -4.82
C VAL A 74 -17.15 -10.39 -5.85
N ILE A 75 -16.42 -11.44 -6.26
CA ILE A 75 -16.89 -12.47 -7.19
C ILE A 75 -17.16 -13.80 -6.50
N GLU A 76 -16.50 -14.10 -5.38
CA GLU A 76 -16.76 -15.26 -4.52
C GLU A 76 -16.61 -14.88 -3.04
N PRO A 77 -17.34 -15.54 -2.13
CA PRO A 77 -18.34 -16.58 -2.31
C PRO A 77 -19.69 -16.02 -2.79
N LYS A 78 -20.57 -16.88 -3.26
CA LYS A 78 -21.91 -16.51 -3.79
C LYS A 78 -22.73 -15.61 -2.85
N LYS A 79 -22.60 -15.81 -1.52
CA LYS A 79 -23.29 -15.00 -0.49
C LYS A 79 -22.88 -13.54 -0.46
N ASP A 80 -21.66 -13.24 -0.92
CA ASP A 80 -21.03 -11.91 -0.91
C ASP A 80 -20.85 -11.32 -2.32
N ARG A 81 -21.12 -12.14 -3.36
CA ARG A 81 -20.96 -11.77 -4.77
C ARG A 81 -21.72 -10.49 -5.10
N GLY A 82 -21.03 -9.56 -5.80
CA GLY A 82 -21.56 -8.29 -6.23
C GLY A 82 -21.48 -7.18 -5.20
N ASN A 83 -21.04 -7.45 -3.93
CA ASN A 83 -20.61 -6.35 -3.08
C ASN A 83 -19.47 -5.61 -3.79
N GLY A 84 -19.54 -4.29 -3.82
CA GLY A 84 -18.55 -3.48 -4.53
C GLY A 84 -18.15 -2.25 -3.77
N THR A 85 -16.95 -1.76 -4.07
CA THR A 85 -16.39 -0.50 -3.59
C THR A 85 -15.89 0.29 -4.78
N LEU A 86 -16.31 1.53 -4.90
CA LEU A 86 -15.83 2.48 -5.89
C LEU A 86 -15.16 3.64 -5.20
N ASN A 87 -13.91 3.89 -5.56
CA ASN A 87 -13.20 5.13 -5.28
C ASN A 87 -13.18 5.96 -6.56
N ASP A 88 -13.58 7.23 -6.47
CA ASP A 88 -13.51 8.18 -7.55
C ASP A 88 -13.22 9.55 -6.95
N GLU A 89 -12.09 10.12 -7.35
CA GLU A 89 -11.52 11.32 -6.74
C GLU A 89 -11.41 11.16 -5.20
N ASN A 90 -11.98 12.06 -4.43
CA ASN A 90 -11.94 12.07 -2.97
C ASN A 90 -13.15 11.38 -2.32
N SER A 91 -13.87 10.56 -3.07
CA SER A 91 -15.10 9.95 -2.59
C SER A 91 -15.06 8.43 -2.71
N MET A 92 -15.55 7.75 -1.69
CA MET A 92 -15.71 6.31 -1.65
C MET A 92 -17.18 5.96 -1.56
N TRP A 93 -17.61 4.99 -2.36
CA TRP A 93 -18.95 4.42 -2.31
C TRP A 93 -18.89 2.91 -2.16
N THR A 94 -19.85 2.35 -1.44
CA THR A 94 -20.05 0.92 -1.32
C THR A 94 -21.39 0.55 -1.90
N PHE A 95 -21.47 -0.64 -2.52
CA PHE A 95 -22.72 -1.23 -3.00
C PHE A 95 -22.93 -2.58 -2.33
N SER A 96 -24.15 -2.81 -1.87
CA SER A 96 -24.58 -4.11 -1.37
C SER A 96 -25.78 -4.60 -2.18
N PRO A 97 -25.66 -5.71 -2.93
CA PRO A 97 -26.75 -6.28 -3.70
C PRO A 97 -27.91 -6.77 -2.83
N LYS A 98 -27.63 -7.20 -1.58
CA LYS A 98 -28.67 -7.67 -0.64
C LYS A 98 -29.75 -6.62 -0.36
N ILE A 99 -29.36 -5.37 -0.27
CA ILE A 99 -30.27 -4.24 -0.01
C ILE A 99 -30.45 -3.35 -1.25
N ASN A 100 -29.74 -3.66 -2.34
CA ASN A 100 -29.71 -2.92 -3.61
C ASN A 100 -29.45 -1.41 -3.42
N ARG A 101 -28.48 -1.06 -2.58
CA ARG A 101 -28.13 0.33 -2.27
C ARG A 101 -26.66 0.62 -2.53
N VAL A 102 -26.42 1.78 -3.15
CA VAL A 102 -25.12 2.47 -3.19
C VAL A 102 -25.12 3.48 -2.05
N ILE A 103 -24.09 3.44 -1.22
CA ILE A 103 -23.94 4.32 -0.05
C ILE A 103 -22.59 5.02 -0.17
N LYS A 104 -22.57 6.35 -0.07
CA LYS A 104 -21.33 7.11 0.06
C LYS A 104 -20.77 6.90 1.47
N VAL A 105 -19.50 6.54 1.58
CA VAL A 105 -18.81 6.42 2.86
C VAL A 105 -18.49 7.82 3.39
N PRO A 106 -19.06 8.25 4.52
CA PRO A 106 -18.76 9.57 5.08
C PRO A 106 -17.35 9.60 5.68
N SER A 107 -16.76 10.79 5.78
CA SER A 107 -15.40 10.98 6.32
C SER A 107 -15.21 10.37 7.72
N SER A 108 -16.26 10.44 8.58
CA SER A 108 -16.25 9.84 9.92
C SER A 108 -16.17 8.30 9.92
N MET A 109 -16.41 7.64 8.79
CA MET A 109 -16.33 6.19 8.65
C MET A 109 -15.09 5.72 7.91
N MET A 110 -14.20 6.64 7.49
CA MET A 110 -12.99 6.25 6.74
C MET A 110 -12.01 5.41 7.57
N GLY A 111 -11.97 5.58 8.89
CA GLY A 111 -11.17 4.75 9.80
C GLY A 111 -11.79 3.38 10.13
N GLN A 112 -13.03 3.11 9.69
CA GLN A 112 -13.67 1.83 9.97
C GLN A 112 -13.16 0.72 9.04
N SER A 113 -13.27 -0.53 9.52
CA SER A 113 -12.94 -1.75 8.78
C SER A 113 -13.60 -1.80 7.40
N TRP A 114 -12.81 -2.00 6.35
CA TRP A 114 -13.30 -2.29 5.02
C TRP A 114 -13.69 -3.77 4.91
N MET A 115 -14.94 -4.04 4.59
CA MET A 115 -15.49 -5.40 4.46
C MET A 115 -15.27 -6.32 5.69
N GLY A 116 -14.98 -5.75 6.87
CA GLY A 116 -14.68 -6.50 8.10
C GLY A 116 -13.24 -6.99 8.21
N SER A 117 -12.35 -6.52 7.35
CA SER A 117 -10.92 -6.82 7.36
C SER A 117 -10.14 -5.90 8.32
N ASP A 118 -8.84 -6.10 8.43
CA ASP A 118 -7.92 -5.22 9.18
C ASP A 118 -7.47 -4.00 8.35
N PHE A 119 -7.88 -3.93 7.10
CA PHE A 119 -7.78 -2.72 6.30
C PHE A 119 -8.93 -1.77 6.63
N SER A 120 -8.64 -0.51 6.78
CA SER A 120 -9.65 0.54 6.91
C SER A 120 -10.17 0.97 5.54
N ASN A 121 -11.33 1.64 5.50
CA ASN A 121 -11.82 2.27 4.27
C ASN A 121 -10.79 3.28 3.72
N LYS A 122 -10.02 3.95 4.58
CA LYS A 122 -8.98 4.88 4.17
C LYS A 122 -7.82 4.17 3.48
N ASP A 123 -7.36 3.03 3.99
CA ASP A 123 -6.27 2.26 3.37
C ASP A 123 -6.62 1.86 1.91
N ILE A 124 -7.91 1.63 1.64
CA ILE A 124 -8.39 1.27 0.30
C ILE A 124 -8.64 2.50 -0.58
N ALA A 125 -9.13 3.60 0.00
CA ALA A 125 -9.55 4.76 -0.77
C ALA A 125 -8.41 5.74 -1.08
N ARG A 126 -7.36 5.76 -0.24
CA ARG A 126 -6.32 6.79 -0.24
C ARG A 126 -4.92 6.21 -0.05
N ALA A 127 -4.63 5.13 -0.75
CA ALA A 127 -3.31 4.49 -0.70
C ALA A 127 -2.17 5.41 -1.22
N ASP A 128 -2.52 6.45 -1.97
CA ASP A 128 -1.61 7.46 -2.52
C ASP A 128 -1.43 8.70 -1.64
N ASP A 129 -2.22 8.89 -0.58
CA ASP A 129 -2.04 10.02 0.38
C ASP A 129 -0.58 10.06 0.89
N ILE A 130 0.04 8.89 1.11
CA ILE A 130 1.42 8.83 1.59
C ILE A 130 2.43 9.51 0.65
N ILE A 131 2.15 9.60 -0.66
CA ILE A 131 3.04 10.26 -1.62
C ILE A 131 2.95 11.79 -1.51
N HIS A 132 1.79 12.31 -1.13
CA HIS A 132 1.44 13.73 -1.29
C HIS A 132 1.28 14.47 0.04
N GLU A 133 0.98 13.75 1.12
CA GLU A 133 0.62 14.32 2.41
C GLU A 133 1.72 14.12 3.47
N TYR A 134 2.90 13.57 3.09
CA TYR A 134 3.98 13.24 3.99
C TYR A 134 5.34 13.71 3.48
N ASP A 135 6.19 14.12 4.40
CA ASP A 135 7.64 14.25 4.18
C ASP A 135 8.33 12.92 4.42
N HIS A 136 9.28 12.55 3.58
CA HIS A 136 9.95 11.26 3.60
C HIS A 136 11.44 11.41 3.87
N THR A 137 11.98 10.54 4.76
CA THR A 137 13.42 10.49 5.07
C THR A 137 13.91 9.05 5.05
N VAL A 138 15.00 8.77 4.35
CA VAL A 138 15.68 7.48 4.43
C VAL A 138 16.40 7.39 5.78
N ILE A 139 15.92 6.52 6.69
CA ILE A 139 16.53 6.34 8.01
C ILE A 139 17.57 5.23 8.06
N SER A 140 17.53 4.30 7.11
CA SER A 140 18.61 3.32 6.90
C SER A 140 18.58 2.76 5.48
N ALA A 141 19.75 2.31 5.01
CA ALA A 141 19.90 1.54 3.78
C ALA A 141 20.85 0.36 4.04
N THR A 142 20.43 -0.83 3.59
CA THR A 142 21.20 -2.07 3.67
C THR A 142 21.24 -2.75 2.32
N VAL A 143 22.15 -3.71 2.14
CA VAL A 143 22.19 -4.54 0.93
C VAL A 143 22.11 -5.99 1.37
N GLU A 144 21.13 -6.73 0.88
CA GLU A 144 20.93 -8.15 1.13
C GLU A 144 20.85 -8.88 -0.22
N ASP A 145 21.70 -9.88 -0.42
CA ASP A 145 21.79 -10.66 -1.66
C ASP A 145 21.90 -9.81 -2.95
N GLY A 146 22.55 -8.64 -2.84
CA GLY A 146 22.74 -7.72 -3.97
C GLY A 146 21.57 -6.77 -4.24
N ILE A 147 20.52 -6.81 -3.41
CA ILE A 147 19.35 -5.94 -3.47
C ILE A 147 19.51 -4.86 -2.39
N SER A 148 19.36 -3.60 -2.76
CA SER A 148 19.33 -2.50 -1.78
C SER A 148 17.96 -2.44 -1.13
N ILE A 149 17.95 -2.30 0.20
CA ILE A 149 16.74 -2.20 1.00
C ILE A 149 16.79 -0.88 1.76
N TYR A 150 15.78 -0.05 1.57
CA TYR A 150 15.64 1.26 2.19
C TYR A 150 14.56 1.19 3.27
N LYS A 151 14.88 1.69 4.47
CA LYS A 151 13.87 1.98 5.49
C LYS A 151 13.60 3.47 5.47
N ILE A 152 12.35 3.83 5.23
CA ILE A 152 11.90 5.21 5.05
C ILE A 152 10.91 5.54 6.15
N GLU A 153 11.16 6.65 6.86
CA GLU A 153 10.22 7.28 7.76
C GLU A 153 9.42 8.33 7.00
N SER A 154 8.10 8.33 7.21
CA SER A 154 7.15 9.24 6.59
C SER A 154 6.37 9.96 7.67
N ILE A 155 6.53 11.27 7.77
CA ILE A 155 5.88 12.15 8.73
C ILE A 155 4.83 12.99 8.01
N PRO A 156 3.56 13.00 8.45
CA PRO A 156 2.53 13.79 7.78
C PRO A 156 2.77 15.29 7.90
N HIS A 157 2.39 16.05 6.86
CA HIS A 157 2.36 17.50 6.91
C HIS A 157 1.43 17.99 8.02
N GLU A 158 1.66 19.17 8.56
CA GLU A 158 0.91 19.72 9.70
C GLU A 158 -0.60 19.85 9.42
N ASP A 159 -0.98 20.12 8.16
CA ASP A 159 -2.35 20.30 7.69
C ASP A 159 -2.93 19.04 7.00
N ALA A 160 -2.18 17.95 6.96
CA ALA A 160 -2.60 16.71 6.31
C ALA A 160 -3.81 16.07 7.02
N ALA A 161 -4.84 15.77 6.24
CA ALA A 161 -6.05 15.10 6.76
C ALA A 161 -5.85 13.59 6.89
N VAL A 162 -4.80 13.19 7.64
CA VAL A 162 -4.41 11.79 7.83
C VAL A 162 -4.68 11.30 9.25
N VAL A 163 -4.65 10.00 9.47
CA VAL A 163 -4.92 9.36 10.76
C VAL A 163 -3.62 9.09 11.51
N TRP A 164 -2.59 8.70 10.78
CA TRP A 164 -1.32 8.24 11.34
C TRP A 164 -0.43 9.42 11.74
N GLY A 165 0.23 9.31 12.87
CA GLY A 165 1.24 10.28 13.31
C GLY A 165 2.58 10.06 12.61
N ARG A 166 2.83 8.81 12.16
CA ARG A 166 4.04 8.42 11.43
C ARG A 166 3.77 7.10 10.69
N GLU A 167 4.43 6.93 9.56
CA GLU A 167 4.49 5.65 8.85
C GLU A 167 5.94 5.28 8.56
N GLU A 168 6.27 3.98 8.57
CA GLU A 168 7.59 3.49 8.16
C GLU A 168 7.43 2.45 7.06
N LEU A 169 8.19 2.62 5.98
CA LEU A 169 8.21 1.67 4.87
C LEU A 169 9.59 1.03 4.74
N THR A 170 9.62 -0.27 4.53
CA THR A 170 10.81 -1.00 4.12
C THR A 170 10.64 -1.39 2.66
N ILE A 171 11.47 -0.82 1.77
CA ILE A 171 11.30 -0.89 0.31
C ILE A 171 12.59 -1.40 -0.32
N ARG A 172 12.49 -2.36 -1.24
CA ARG A 172 13.59 -2.85 -2.08
C ARG A 172 13.85 -1.90 -3.26
N ASP A 173 15.05 -1.95 -3.83
CA ASP A 173 15.40 -1.14 -5.02
C ASP A 173 14.65 -1.53 -6.29
N ASP A 174 14.03 -2.73 -6.33
CA ASP A 174 13.07 -3.15 -7.36
C ASP A 174 11.62 -2.74 -7.03
N HIS A 175 11.42 -1.80 -6.12
CA HIS A 175 10.16 -1.17 -5.71
C HIS A 175 9.20 -2.06 -4.92
N VAL A 176 9.62 -3.25 -4.47
CA VAL A 176 8.77 -4.10 -3.62
C VAL A 176 8.76 -3.59 -2.19
N VAL A 177 7.58 -3.28 -1.65
CA VAL A 177 7.38 -2.96 -0.24
C VAL A 177 7.40 -4.26 0.58
N LEU A 178 8.41 -4.42 1.44
CA LEU A 178 8.55 -5.58 2.33
C LEU A 178 7.69 -5.45 3.57
N GLU A 179 7.64 -4.23 4.13
CA GLU A 179 6.87 -3.91 5.34
C GLU A 179 6.38 -2.46 5.27
N HIS A 180 5.16 -2.23 5.77
CA HIS A 180 4.59 -0.91 5.99
C HIS A 180 3.99 -0.90 7.41
N ALA A 181 4.58 -0.12 8.30
CA ALA A 181 4.20 0.02 9.70
C ALA A 181 3.51 1.37 9.95
N PHE A 182 2.42 1.34 10.71
CA PHE A 182 1.56 2.48 10.97
C PHE A 182 1.55 2.81 12.46
N TYR A 183 1.91 4.03 12.80
CA TYR A 183 2.01 4.54 14.16
C TYR A 183 0.94 5.61 14.40
N ASP A 184 0.40 5.65 15.60
CA ASP A 184 -0.55 6.68 16.00
C ASP A 184 0.14 8.03 16.32
N GLN A 185 -0.64 8.99 16.81
CA GLN A 185 -0.16 10.33 17.18
C GLN A 185 0.74 10.31 18.44
N ASP A 186 0.65 9.27 19.26
CA ASP A 186 1.48 9.08 20.45
C ASP A 186 2.79 8.31 20.13
N GLY A 187 2.94 7.87 18.88
CA GLY A 187 4.10 7.14 18.37
C GLY A 187 4.06 5.63 18.66
N GLU A 188 2.91 5.09 19.05
CA GLU A 188 2.73 3.66 19.30
C GLU A 188 2.40 2.92 17.99
N LEU A 189 3.02 1.77 17.78
CA LEU A 189 2.76 0.91 16.61
C LEU A 189 1.35 0.32 16.69
N VAL A 190 0.50 0.66 15.73
CA VAL A 190 -0.91 0.21 15.68
C VAL A 190 -1.09 -1.03 14.82
N LYS A 191 -0.52 -1.04 13.63
CA LYS A 191 -0.63 -2.18 12.69
C LYS A 191 0.54 -2.24 11.73
N THR A 192 0.72 -3.40 11.13
CA THR A 192 1.79 -3.64 10.15
C THR A 192 1.26 -4.45 8.97
N LEU A 193 1.56 -4.02 7.76
CA LEU A 193 1.39 -4.81 6.54
C LEU A 193 2.74 -5.42 6.16
N LYS A 194 2.83 -6.74 6.08
CA LYS A 194 4.07 -7.47 5.73
C LYS A 194 3.89 -8.26 4.44
N SER A 195 4.89 -8.19 3.58
CA SER A 195 5.00 -9.09 2.42
C SER A 195 5.47 -10.45 2.88
N LEU A 196 4.68 -11.47 2.60
CA LEU A 196 4.95 -12.88 2.95
C LEU A 196 5.51 -13.66 1.77
N GLU A 197 5.17 -13.24 0.56
CA GLU A 197 5.60 -13.89 -0.68
C GLU A 197 5.80 -12.83 -1.76
N ILE A 198 6.91 -12.97 -2.49
CA ILE A 198 7.29 -12.10 -3.60
C ILE A 198 7.37 -12.97 -4.84
N ALA A 199 6.75 -12.56 -5.93
CA ALA A 199 6.70 -13.32 -7.17
C ALA A 199 6.72 -12.40 -8.41
N GLU A 200 7.12 -12.98 -9.54
CA GLU A 200 7.00 -12.35 -10.85
C GLU A 200 5.56 -12.50 -11.36
N MET A 201 4.84 -11.40 -11.49
CA MET A 201 3.46 -11.37 -11.97
C MET A 201 3.23 -10.12 -12.83
N GLY A 202 2.49 -10.27 -13.94
CA GLY A 202 2.20 -9.15 -14.85
C GLY A 202 3.44 -8.44 -15.40
N GLY A 203 4.58 -9.16 -15.49
CA GLY A 203 5.87 -8.62 -15.94
C GLY A 203 6.62 -7.77 -14.90
N ARG A 204 6.25 -7.87 -13.62
CA ARG A 204 6.89 -7.16 -12.51
C ARG A 204 7.13 -8.09 -11.33
N THR A 205 8.19 -7.85 -10.56
CA THR A 205 8.36 -8.45 -9.23
C THR A 205 7.43 -7.74 -8.25
N ILE A 206 6.50 -8.45 -7.63
CA ILE A 206 5.53 -7.86 -6.71
C ILE A 206 5.44 -8.62 -5.39
N ALA A 207 4.94 -7.98 -4.35
CA ALA A 207 4.48 -8.63 -3.13
C ALA A 207 3.18 -9.39 -3.45
N GLN A 208 3.31 -10.67 -3.83
CA GLN A 208 2.19 -11.51 -4.26
C GLN A 208 1.23 -11.81 -3.10
N ARG A 209 1.76 -11.98 -1.87
CA ARG A 209 0.94 -12.20 -0.68
C ARG A 209 1.41 -11.31 0.45
N GLN A 210 0.46 -10.58 1.03
CA GLN A 210 0.69 -9.64 2.11
C GLN A 210 -0.28 -9.89 3.26
N ARG A 211 0.15 -9.61 4.50
CA ARG A 211 -0.66 -9.77 5.71
C ARG A 211 -0.68 -8.48 6.52
N MET A 212 -1.87 -8.02 6.85
CA MET A 212 -2.11 -6.96 7.83
C MET A 212 -2.37 -7.58 9.20
N ILE A 213 -1.65 -7.08 10.22
CA ILE A 213 -1.81 -7.48 11.62
C ILE A 213 -1.88 -6.22 12.47
N LYS A 214 -2.83 -6.14 13.40
CA LYS A 214 -2.88 -5.12 14.44
C LYS A 214 -2.05 -5.54 15.65
N THR A 215 -1.40 -4.58 16.29
CA THR A 215 -0.50 -4.85 17.42
C THR A 215 -1.25 -5.37 18.66
N ASP A 216 -2.46 -4.87 18.89
CA ASP A 216 -3.33 -5.26 20.00
C ASP A 216 -4.11 -6.56 19.75
N GLU A 217 -4.18 -7.05 18.50
CA GLU A 217 -4.90 -8.26 18.11
C GLU A 217 -3.96 -9.24 17.35
N PRO A 218 -2.84 -9.72 17.94
CA PRO A 218 -1.79 -10.45 17.20
C PRO A 218 -2.23 -11.82 16.66
N ASN A 219 -3.35 -12.36 17.14
CA ASN A 219 -3.94 -13.62 16.66
C ASN A 219 -5.01 -13.39 15.59
N GLU A 220 -5.24 -12.13 15.19
CA GLU A 220 -6.16 -11.75 14.14
C GLU A 220 -5.38 -11.11 12.98
N TRP A 221 -5.74 -11.44 11.76
CA TRP A 221 -5.06 -10.91 10.60
C TRP A 221 -5.94 -10.95 9.35
N THR A 222 -5.56 -10.16 8.37
CA THR A 222 -6.10 -10.22 7.01
C THR A 222 -4.97 -10.41 6.02
N GLU A 223 -5.05 -11.45 5.20
CA GLU A 223 -4.17 -11.65 4.05
C GLU A 223 -4.84 -11.24 2.75
N ILE A 224 -4.04 -10.67 1.85
CA ILE A 224 -4.40 -10.46 0.45
C ILE A 224 -3.35 -11.19 -0.38
N SER A 225 -3.81 -12.02 -1.33
CA SER A 225 -2.99 -12.66 -2.34
C SER A 225 -3.44 -12.20 -3.72
N VAL A 226 -2.49 -11.84 -4.56
CA VAL A 226 -2.74 -11.57 -5.99
C VAL A 226 -2.75 -12.89 -6.72
N ASP A 227 -3.87 -13.22 -7.37
CA ASP A 227 -4.06 -14.44 -8.14
C ASP A 227 -3.77 -14.21 -9.63
N GLU A 228 -4.12 -13.01 -10.14
CA GLU A 228 -3.87 -12.56 -11.51
C GLU A 228 -3.71 -11.04 -11.52
N VAL A 229 -2.82 -10.53 -12.36
CA VAL A 229 -2.66 -9.09 -12.59
C VAL A 229 -2.30 -8.81 -14.04
N ASP A 230 -2.95 -7.78 -14.62
CA ASP A 230 -2.69 -7.22 -15.94
C ASP A 230 -2.45 -5.72 -15.76
N TYR A 231 -1.18 -5.31 -15.88
CA TYR A 231 -0.78 -3.90 -15.80
C TYR A 231 -0.95 -3.23 -17.16
N GLU A 232 -1.10 -1.89 -17.12
CA GLU A 232 -1.28 -1.05 -18.31
C GLU A 232 -2.54 -1.39 -19.12
N LYS A 233 -3.56 -1.93 -18.42
CA LYS A 233 -4.86 -2.28 -19.00
C LYS A 233 -5.57 -1.03 -19.51
N GLU A 234 -6.05 -1.03 -20.74
CA GLU A 234 -6.91 0.05 -21.24
C GLU A 234 -8.29 -0.03 -20.55
N LEU A 235 -8.58 0.93 -19.67
CA LEU A 235 -9.81 0.99 -18.89
C LEU A 235 -10.66 2.20 -19.28
N LYS A 236 -11.94 1.96 -19.55
CA LYS A 236 -12.90 3.01 -19.90
C LYS A 236 -13.36 3.75 -18.64
N ASP A 237 -13.58 5.08 -18.73
CA ASP A 237 -14.11 5.88 -17.62
C ASP A 237 -15.50 5.40 -17.15
N SER A 238 -16.30 4.82 -18.04
CA SER A 238 -17.61 4.24 -17.72
C SER A 238 -17.55 3.12 -16.69
N LEU A 239 -16.36 2.50 -16.49
CA LEU A 239 -16.12 1.49 -15.47
C LEU A 239 -16.21 2.09 -14.05
N PHE A 240 -15.73 3.32 -13.87
CA PHE A 240 -15.63 4.02 -12.57
C PHE A 240 -16.85 4.91 -12.30
N THR A 241 -18.05 4.35 -12.46
CA THR A 241 -19.32 5.07 -12.26
C THR A 241 -20.23 4.37 -11.25
N LEU A 242 -21.08 5.15 -10.56
CA LEU A 242 -22.09 4.59 -9.65
C LEU A 242 -23.07 3.67 -10.38
N SER A 243 -23.32 3.95 -11.66
CA SER A 243 -24.16 3.08 -12.50
C SER A 243 -23.53 1.70 -12.68
N ASN A 244 -22.22 1.65 -12.98
CA ASN A 244 -21.48 0.40 -13.16
C ASN A 244 -21.23 -0.31 -11.83
N LEU A 245 -21.02 0.43 -10.74
CA LEU A 245 -20.91 -0.13 -9.40
C LEU A 245 -22.18 -0.96 -9.07
N ARG A 246 -23.37 -0.43 -9.37
CA ARG A 246 -24.66 -1.07 -9.10
C ARG A 246 -25.05 -2.14 -10.11
N ASN A 247 -24.83 -1.86 -11.39
CA ASN A 247 -25.21 -2.71 -12.51
C ASN A 247 -23.99 -2.91 -13.40
N PRO A 248 -23.16 -3.94 -13.15
CA PRO A 248 -21.99 -4.20 -13.96
C PRO A 248 -22.35 -4.33 -15.45
N ARG A 249 -21.52 -3.70 -16.28
CA ARG A 249 -21.58 -3.84 -17.74
C ARG A 249 -20.23 -4.38 -18.18
N ASP A 250 -20.25 -5.45 -18.91
CA ASP A 250 -19.09 -6.06 -19.55
C ASP A 250 -18.47 -5.13 -20.61
#